data_9e44c5a2db3cf50a007953dbe933a47a
#
_entry.id   9e44c5a2db3cf50a007953dbe933a47a
#
_cell.length_a   1.000
_cell.length_b   1.000
_cell.length_c   1.000
_cell.angle_alpha   90.00
_cell.angle_beta   90.00
_cell.angle_gamma   90.00
#
_symmetry.space_group_name_H-M   'P 1'
#
loop_
_entity.id
_entity.type
_entity.pdbx_description
1 polymer ?
#
loop_
_entity_poly.entity_id
_entity_poly.type
_entity_poly.pdbx_seq_one_letter_code
_entity_poly.pdbx_strand_id
1 'polypeptide(L)'
;MCQAPNVAAYFTTLGYLIPIITIMALVVLPRGKFIMNMILCLVAVLFGSAISMLALWTGVQARLHTSSEPPTAQPLALVPYNSSQSAVCAVWLFANIWFGNVVRAKLPSFNIPVIIYSILVNIATTFGPLMATTATSWIFVRQLLVAMLVALGLASGVSLLIIPVSSRLVVFKEFTGAIGLLRKTISFQKAYLIRIESDDMFAVATRTDTSPQQHPPNHEKILLTKEAKAAKLLRETTEKMSELAGKLHADMTFAKRDIAWGKLDAKDLGELFTLVRDVYIPMCVIDQSFCIPF
;
A
#
# COMPACT_ATOMS: atom_id res chain seq x y z
N MET A 1 -26.18 -2.65 12.22
CA MET A 1 -26.36 -4.08 11.85
C MET A 1 -25.85 -5.04 12.91
N CYS A 2 -24.63 -4.88 13.43
CA CYS A 2 -24.06 -5.83 14.41
C CYS A 2 -24.81 -5.96 15.76
N GLN A 3 -25.69 -5.01 16.09
CA GLN A 3 -26.50 -5.04 17.30
C GLN A 3 -27.90 -5.65 17.11
N ALA A 4 -28.26 -6.06 15.90
CA ALA A 4 -29.51 -6.79 15.69
C ALA A 4 -29.42 -8.15 16.43
N PRO A 5 -30.43 -8.53 17.24
CA PRO A 5 -30.32 -9.70 18.14
C PRO A 5 -30.00 -11.00 17.39
N ASN A 6 -30.56 -11.20 16.21
CA ASN A 6 -30.28 -12.40 15.40
C ASN A 6 -28.84 -12.42 14.84
N VAL A 7 -28.29 -11.25 14.47
CA VAL A 7 -26.90 -11.11 13.97
C VAL A 7 -25.92 -11.27 15.12
N ALA A 8 -26.20 -10.63 16.27
CA ALA A 8 -25.38 -10.74 17.46
C ALA A 8 -25.32 -12.20 17.98
N ALA A 9 -26.46 -12.91 17.96
CA ALA A 9 -26.52 -14.32 18.34
C ALA A 9 -25.71 -15.23 17.41
N TYR A 10 -25.68 -14.94 16.09
CA TYR A 10 -24.93 -15.74 15.12
C TYR A 10 -23.41 -15.53 15.22
N PHE A 11 -22.98 -14.28 15.32
CA PHE A 11 -21.55 -13.94 15.29
C PHE A 11 -20.90 -13.89 16.68
N THR A 12 -21.70 -13.82 17.75
CA THR A 12 -21.20 -13.72 19.13
C THR A 12 -20.05 -12.71 19.27
N THR A 13 -18.87 -13.17 19.65
CA THR A 13 -17.66 -12.35 19.79
C THR A 13 -17.01 -11.92 18.46
N LEU A 14 -17.36 -12.56 17.33
CA LEU A 14 -16.79 -12.23 16.01
C LEU A 14 -17.46 -11.03 15.34
N GLY A 15 -18.59 -10.54 15.86
CA GLY A 15 -19.33 -9.43 15.28
C GLY A 15 -18.54 -8.11 15.18
N TYR A 16 -17.59 -7.89 16.08
CA TYR A 16 -16.74 -6.68 16.03
C TYR A 16 -15.71 -6.69 14.89
N LEU A 17 -15.41 -7.85 14.31
CA LEU A 17 -14.49 -7.94 13.16
C LEU A 17 -15.07 -7.32 11.90
N ILE A 18 -16.39 -7.39 11.71
CA ILE A 18 -17.06 -6.85 10.53
C ILE A 18 -16.75 -5.35 10.33
N PRO A 19 -16.99 -4.45 11.31
CA PRO A 19 -16.67 -3.05 11.16
C PRO A 19 -15.17 -2.77 11.02
N ILE A 20 -14.31 -3.49 11.74
CA ILE A 20 -12.85 -3.30 11.64
C ILE A 20 -12.37 -3.61 10.22
N ILE A 21 -12.76 -4.75 9.67
CA ILE A 21 -12.35 -5.16 8.33
C ILE A 21 -12.99 -4.27 7.26
N THR A 22 -14.25 -3.86 7.44
CA THR A 22 -14.91 -2.92 6.53
C THR A 22 -14.12 -1.61 6.45
N ILE A 23 -13.69 -1.03 7.57
CA ILE A 23 -12.88 0.19 7.60
C ILE A 23 -11.51 -0.03 6.95
N MET A 24 -10.86 -1.14 7.24
CA MET A 24 -9.54 -1.46 6.65
C MET A 24 -9.61 -1.73 5.14
N ALA A 25 -10.69 -2.36 4.67
CA ALA A 25 -10.92 -2.62 3.26
C ALA A 25 -11.43 -1.39 2.49
N LEU A 26 -11.96 -0.39 3.21
CA LEU A 26 -12.55 0.84 2.67
C LEU A 26 -11.43 1.87 2.36
N VAL A 27 -10.45 1.44 1.57
CA VAL A 27 -9.43 2.35 1.08
C VAL A 27 -10.02 3.15 -0.09
N VAL A 28 -9.90 4.48 -0.04
CA VAL A 28 -10.36 5.36 -1.12
C VAL A 28 -9.46 5.19 -2.33
N LEU A 29 -9.71 4.15 -3.09
CA LEU A 29 -8.99 3.80 -4.31
C LEU A 29 -9.86 4.09 -5.54
N PRO A 30 -9.25 4.42 -6.69
CA PRO A 30 -9.95 4.47 -7.97
C PRO A 30 -10.66 3.14 -8.24
N ARG A 31 -11.85 3.19 -8.87
CA ARG A 31 -12.71 2.01 -9.10
C ARG A 31 -11.97 0.79 -9.64
N GLY A 32 -11.12 0.97 -10.66
CA GLY A 32 -10.37 -0.13 -11.26
C GLY A 32 -9.40 -0.81 -10.28
N LYS A 33 -8.65 -0.02 -9.52
CA LYS A 33 -7.74 -0.53 -8.46
C LYS A 33 -8.53 -1.15 -7.31
N PHE A 34 -9.67 -0.54 -6.93
CA PHE A 34 -10.51 -1.07 -5.86
C PHE A 34 -11.04 -2.46 -6.21
N ILE A 35 -11.62 -2.65 -7.41
CA ILE A 35 -12.15 -3.95 -7.84
C ILE A 35 -11.05 -5.01 -7.86
N MET A 36 -9.86 -4.68 -8.42
CA MET A 36 -8.73 -5.60 -8.42
C MET A 36 -8.32 -5.98 -6.98
N ASN A 37 -8.21 -5.00 -6.09
CA ASN A 37 -7.86 -5.23 -4.69
C ASN A 37 -8.92 -6.08 -3.98
N MET A 38 -10.21 -5.86 -4.24
CA MET A 38 -11.31 -6.66 -3.66
C MET A 38 -11.29 -8.11 -4.13
N ILE A 39 -10.99 -8.36 -5.41
CA ILE A 39 -10.81 -9.73 -5.92
C ILE A 39 -9.63 -10.41 -5.21
N LEU A 40 -8.51 -9.71 -5.05
CA LEU A 40 -7.35 -10.24 -4.33
C LEU A 40 -7.67 -10.50 -2.85
N CYS A 41 -8.44 -9.62 -2.20
CA CYS A 41 -8.90 -9.83 -0.82
C CYS A 41 -9.82 -11.06 -0.72
N LEU A 42 -10.72 -11.25 -1.69
CA LEU A 42 -11.59 -12.45 -1.74
C LEU A 42 -10.75 -13.72 -1.85
N VAL A 43 -9.78 -13.75 -2.76
CA VAL A 43 -8.88 -14.90 -2.91
C VAL A 43 -8.08 -15.12 -1.63
N ALA A 44 -7.58 -14.06 -0.99
CA ALA A 44 -6.84 -14.14 0.26
C ALA A 44 -7.69 -14.71 1.41
N VAL A 45 -8.97 -14.32 1.50
CA VAL A 45 -9.91 -14.85 2.51
C VAL A 45 -10.21 -16.33 2.27
N LEU A 46 -10.45 -16.73 1.03
CA LEU A 46 -10.69 -18.15 0.70
C LEU A 46 -9.45 -19.02 0.98
N PHE A 47 -8.28 -18.56 0.58
CA PHE A 47 -7.02 -19.23 0.84
C PHE A 47 -6.72 -19.29 2.34
N GLY A 48 -6.91 -18.18 3.06
CA GLY A 48 -6.75 -18.11 4.51
C GLY A 48 -7.70 -19.03 5.27
N SER A 49 -8.95 -19.17 4.81
CA SER A 49 -9.92 -20.09 5.43
C SER A 49 -9.51 -21.56 5.23
N ALA A 50 -8.99 -21.91 4.06
CA ALA A 50 -8.48 -23.26 3.79
C ALA A 50 -7.28 -23.61 4.69
N ILE A 51 -6.32 -22.68 4.81
CA ILE A 51 -5.15 -22.85 5.69
C ILE A 51 -5.58 -22.91 7.17
N SER A 52 -6.50 -22.05 7.58
CA SER A 52 -7.03 -22.05 8.96
C SER A 52 -7.70 -23.38 9.28
N MET A 53 -8.49 -23.94 8.35
CA MET A 53 -9.11 -25.24 8.54
C MET A 53 -8.08 -26.36 8.65
N LEU A 54 -7.03 -26.33 7.83
CA LEU A 54 -5.93 -27.30 7.89
C LEU A 54 -5.17 -27.19 9.23
N ALA A 55 -4.89 -25.97 9.69
CA ALA A 55 -4.21 -25.74 10.96
C ALA A 55 -5.03 -26.27 12.15
N LEU A 56 -6.33 -25.97 12.17
CA LEU A 56 -7.22 -26.45 13.22
C LEU A 56 -7.42 -27.98 13.17
N TRP A 57 -7.54 -28.55 11.96
CA TRP A 57 -7.65 -30.00 11.79
C TRP A 57 -6.40 -30.70 12.33
N THR A 58 -5.20 -30.26 11.95
CA THR A 58 -3.94 -30.83 12.47
C THR A 58 -3.81 -30.64 13.98
N GLY A 59 -4.26 -29.52 14.52
CA GLY A 59 -4.32 -29.28 15.97
C GLY A 59 -5.23 -30.26 16.70
N VAL A 60 -6.44 -30.49 16.17
CA VAL A 60 -7.39 -31.48 16.73
C VAL A 60 -6.83 -32.90 16.64
N GLN A 61 -6.18 -33.29 15.53
CA GLN A 61 -5.53 -34.60 15.43
C GLN A 61 -4.42 -34.76 16.49
N ALA A 62 -3.57 -33.74 16.69
CA ALA A 62 -2.57 -33.78 17.75
C ALA A 62 -3.19 -33.98 19.15
N ARG A 63 -4.34 -33.34 19.40
CA ARG A 63 -5.10 -33.55 20.65
C ARG A 63 -5.59 -35.00 20.78
N LEU A 64 -6.19 -35.57 19.73
CA LEU A 64 -6.71 -36.93 19.75
C LEU A 64 -5.62 -37.99 20.01
N HIS A 65 -4.41 -37.75 19.53
CA HIS A 65 -3.28 -38.66 19.77
C HIS A 65 -2.64 -38.53 21.15
N THR A 66 -2.89 -37.42 21.85
CA THR A 66 -2.23 -37.13 23.15
C THR A 66 -3.19 -37.18 24.34
N SER A 67 -4.51 -37.11 24.11
CA SER A 67 -5.52 -37.17 25.18
C SER A 67 -6.17 -38.58 25.24
N SER A 68 -6.23 -39.14 26.41
CA SER A 68 -6.94 -40.38 26.69
C SER A 68 -8.47 -40.19 26.83
N GLU A 69 -8.94 -38.95 26.86
CA GLU A 69 -10.37 -38.66 27.03
C GLU A 69 -11.07 -38.55 25.65
N PRO A 70 -12.31 -39.10 25.53
CA PRO A 70 -13.07 -38.99 24.31
C PRO A 70 -13.38 -37.52 23.96
N PRO A 71 -13.37 -37.18 22.66
CA PRO A 71 -13.67 -35.80 22.23
C PRO A 71 -15.16 -35.54 22.44
N THR A 72 -15.51 -34.92 23.55
CA THR A 72 -16.88 -34.50 23.83
C THR A 72 -17.05 -33.06 23.36
N ALA A 73 -18.15 -32.77 22.67
CA ALA A 73 -18.52 -31.42 22.27
C ALA A 73 -18.94 -30.58 23.50
N GLN A 74 -17.97 -30.11 24.26
CA GLN A 74 -18.18 -29.25 25.44
C GLN A 74 -18.26 -27.78 25.05
N PRO A 75 -18.98 -26.95 25.83
CA PRO A 75 -18.92 -25.48 25.65
C PRO A 75 -17.47 -25.02 25.74
N LEU A 76 -17.11 -23.99 24.93
CA LEU A 76 -15.75 -23.47 24.80
C LEU A 76 -15.04 -23.19 26.13
N ALA A 77 -15.79 -22.78 27.16
CA ALA A 77 -15.28 -22.43 28.47
C ALA A 77 -14.86 -23.67 29.35
N LEU A 78 -15.25 -24.90 28.95
CA LEU A 78 -15.00 -26.11 29.74
C LEU A 78 -13.99 -27.06 29.06
N VAL A 79 -13.43 -26.69 27.92
CA VAL A 79 -12.45 -27.52 27.21
C VAL A 79 -11.12 -27.53 27.97
N PRO A 80 -10.63 -28.70 28.46
CA PRO A 80 -9.35 -28.76 29.16
C PRO A 80 -8.21 -28.42 28.21
N TYR A 81 -7.24 -27.69 28.74
CA TYR A 81 -6.04 -27.27 27.99
C TYR A 81 -5.24 -28.50 27.52
N ASN A 82 -4.85 -28.46 26.25
CA ASN A 82 -3.97 -29.48 25.66
C ASN A 82 -2.71 -28.81 25.07
N SER A 83 -1.55 -29.16 25.63
CA SER A 83 -0.26 -28.59 25.23
C SER A 83 0.12 -28.92 23.79
N SER A 84 -0.16 -30.16 23.32
CA SER A 84 0.18 -30.59 21.96
C SER A 84 -0.61 -29.84 20.89
N GLN A 85 -1.90 -29.62 21.13
CA GLN A 85 -2.75 -28.81 20.23
C GLN A 85 -2.28 -27.37 20.18
N SER A 86 -1.96 -26.78 21.33
CA SER A 86 -1.40 -25.43 21.42
C SER A 86 -0.08 -25.30 20.66
N ALA A 87 0.82 -26.26 20.80
CA ALA A 87 2.10 -26.27 20.10
C ALA A 87 1.92 -26.32 18.56
N VAL A 88 1.02 -27.16 18.06
CA VAL A 88 0.71 -27.25 16.63
C VAL A 88 0.14 -25.91 16.12
N CYS A 89 -0.82 -25.32 16.84
CA CYS A 89 -1.38 -24.01 16.48
C CYS A 89 -0.30 -22.90 16.48
N ALA A 90 0.63 -22.94 17.44
CA ALA A 90 1.74 -21.98 17.50
C ALA A 90 2.71 -22.12 16.30
N VAL A 91 3.03 -23.35 15.88
CA VAL A 91 3.84 -23.59 14.68
C VAL A 91 3.15 -23.05 13.42
N TRP A 92 1.85 -23.32 13.27
CA TRP A 92 1.07 -22.77 12.16
C TRP A 92 1.02 -21.24 12.19
N LEU A 93 0.83 -20.64 13.36
CA LEU A 93 0.82 -19.19 13.53
C LEU A 93 2.16 -18.59 13.08
N PHE A 94 3.28 -19.13 13.55
CA PHE A 94 4.61 -18.68 13.20
C PHE A 94 4.87 -18.79 11.68
N ALA A 95 4.56 -19.94 11.07
CA ALA A 95 4.72 -20.17 9.65
C ALA A 95 3.90 -19.18 8.81
N ASN A 96 2.66 -18.86 9.22
CA ASN A 96 1.80 -17.92 8.51
C ASN A 96 2.24 -16.46 8.66
N ILE A 97 2.72 -16.07 9.83
CA ILE A 97 3.29 -14.72 10.05
C ILE A 97 4.52 -14.54 9.16
N TRP A 98 5.42 -15.55 9.14
CA TRP A 98 6.60 -15.52 8.27
C TRP A 98 6.21 -15.43 6.80
N PHE A 99 5.30 -16.27 6.33
CA PHE A 99 4.80 -16.27 4.95
C PHE A 99 4.18 -14.93 4.57
N GLY A 100 3.29 -14.37 5.41
CA GLY A 100 2.67 -13.08 5.19
C GLY A 100 3.69 -11.94 5.05
N ASN A 101 4.71 -11.92 5.90
CA ASN A 101 5.76 -10.90 5.83
C ASN A 101 6.63 -11.04 4.57
N VAL A 102 6.95 -12.26 4.13
CA VAL A 102 7.67 -12.51 2.88
C VAL A 102 6.87 -12.01 1.67
N VAL A 103 5.56 -12.30 1.62
CA VAL A 103 4.70 -11.82 0.53
C VAL A 103 4.61 -10.30 0.52
N ARG A 104 4.46 -9.64 1.68
CA ARG A 104 4.45 -8.17 1.79
C ARG A 104 5.75 -7.54 1.33
N ALA A 105 6.89 -8.14 1.67
CA ALA A 105 8.20 -7.63 1.28
C ALA A 105 8.46 -7.74 -0.23
N LYS A 106 7.99 -8.83 -0.87
CA LYS A 106 8.18 -9.04 -2.30
C LYS A 106 7.14 -8.36 -3.19
N LEU A 107 5.91 -8.22 -2.69
CA LEU A 107 4.76 -7.74 -3.46
C LEU A 107 4.00 -6.63 -2.70
N PRO A 108 4.48 -5.37 -2.76
CA PRO A 108 3.84 -4.26 -2.06
C PRO A 108 2.35 -4.06 -2.41
N SER A 109 1.96 -4.42 -3.63
CA SER A 109 0.57 -4.35 -4.09
C SER A 109 -0.38 -5.29 -3.33
N PHE A 110 0.14 -6.35 -2.70
CA PHE A 110 -0.62 -7.32 -1.91
C PHE A 110 -0.75 -6.95 -0.43
N ASN A 111 -0.32 -5.76 -0.03
CA ASN A 111 -0.31 -5.37 1.38
C ASN A 111 -1.68 -5.54 2.06
N ILE A 112 -2.76 -5.03 1.48
CA ILE A 112 -4.12 -5.13 2.05
C ILE A 112 -4.64 -6.58 2.07
N PRO A 113 -4.60 -7.35 0.96
CA PRO A 113 -4.98 -8.77 0.97
C PRO A 113 -4.23 -9.59 2.01
N VAL A 114 -2.92 -9.37 2.18
CA VAL A 114 -2.11 -10.10 3.17
C VAL A 114 -2.48 -9.74 4.60
N ILE A 115 -2.83 -8.48 4.88
CA ILE A 115 -3.31 -8.07 6.20
C ILE A 115 -4.62 -8.80 6.54
N ILE A 116 -5.58 -8.84 5.60
CA ILE A 116 -6.86 -9.52 5.78
C ILE A 116 -6.67 -11.03 5.98
N TYR A 117 -5.80 -11.65 5.16
CA TYR A 117 -5.37 -13.03 5.33
C TYR A 117 -4.79 -13.28 6.73
N SER A 118 -3.85 -12.43 7.16
CA SER A 118 -3.17 -12.57 8.46
C SER A 118 -4.15 -12.44 9.62
N ILE A 119 -5.10 -11.51 9.56
CA ILE A 119 -6.14 -11.36 10.59
C ILE A 119 -6.96 -12.64 10.72
N LEU A 120 -7.41 -13.21 9.59
CA LEU A 120 -8.21 -14.44 9.57
C LEU A 120 -7.45 -15.62 10.19
N VAL A 121 -6.21 -15.86 9.74
CA VAL A 121 -5.39 -16.98 10.20
C VAL A 121 -4.99 -16.81 11.66
N ASN A 122 -4.60 -15.58 12.08
CA ASN A 122 -4.22 -15.32 13.48
C ASN A 122 -5.39 -15.57 14.42
N ILE A 123 -6.59 -15.13 14.09
CA ILE A 123 -7.78 -15.40 14.89
C ILE A 123 -8.05 -16.91 14.95
N ALA A 124 -8.05 -17.59 13.80
CA ALA A 124 -8.32 -19.02 13.76
C ALA A 124 -7.32 -19.84 14.61
N THR A 125 -6.03 -19.56 14.49
CA THR A 125 -4.99 -20.28 15.24
C THR A 125 -4.96 -19.93 16.71
N THR A 126 -5.29 -18.68 17.09
CA THR A 126 -5.35 -18.26 18.50
C THR A 126 -6.52 -18.92 19.23
N PHE A 127 -7.67 -19.07 18.58
CA PHE A 127 -8.82 -19.78 19.15
C PHE A 127 -8.73 -21.31 18.98
N GLY A 128 -7.78 -21.80 18.18
CA GLY A 128 -7.59 -23.22 17.90
C GLY A 128 -7.51 -24.12 19.13
N PRO A 129 -6.71 -23.78 20.16
CA PRO A 129 -6.59 -24.60 21.37
C PRO A 129 -7.90 -24.82 22.14
N LEU A 130 -8.92 -23.97 21.91
CA LEU A 130 -10.24 -24.08 22.54
C LEU A 130 -11.18 -25.01 21.77
N MET A 131 -10.79 -25.50 20.58
CA MET A 131 -11.61 -26.34 19.73
C MET A 131 -11.34 -27.84 20.04
N ALA A 132 -12.28 -28.51 20.71
CA ALA A 132 -12.13 -29.92 21.06
C ALA A 132 -12.36 -30.88 19.88
N THR A 133 -13.17 -30.48 18.89
CA THR A 133 -13.60 -31.35 17.79
C THR A 133 -13.45 -30.66 16.44
N THR A 134 -13.28 -31.44 15.38
CA THR A 134 -13.25 -30.94 14.01
C THR A 134 -14.56 -30.24 13.61
N ALA A 135 -15.69 -30.69 14.15
CA ALA A 135 -17.00 -30.09 13.89
C ALA A 135 -17.09 -28.65 14.46
N THR A 136 -16.60 -28.43 15.68
CA THR A 136 -16.54 -27.07 16.27
C THR A 136 -15.59 -26.19 15.50
N SER A 137 -14.46 -26.70 15.07
CA SER A 137 -13.49 -25.96 14.21
C SER A 137 -14.13 -25.53 12.88
N TRP A 138 -14.88 -26.42 12.23
CA TRP A 138 -15.60 -26.10 10.99
C TRP A 138 -16.64 -25.00 11.18
N ILE A 139 -17.46 -25.10 12.22
CA ILE A 139 -18.47 -24.06 12.54
C ILE A 139 -17.80 -22.72 12.77
N PHE A 140 -16.70 -22.69 13.51
CA PHE A 140 -15.96 -21.46 13.80
C PHE A 140 -15.36 -20.84 12.53
N VAL A 141 -14.65 -21.62 11.69
CA VAL A 141 -14.06 -21.12 10.45
C VAL A 141 -15.15 -20.64 9.48
N ARG A 142 -16.28 -21.34 9.41
CA ARG A 142 -17.43 -20.89 8.62
C ARG A 142 -17.99 -19.55 9.10
N GLN A 143 -18.16 -19.36 10.40
CA GLN A 143 -18.62 -18.08 10.96
C GLN A 143 -17.62 -16.95 10.66
N LEU A 144 -16.33 -17.23 10.82
CA LEU A 144 -15.26 -16.28 10.53
C LEU A 144 -15.23 -15.92 9.04
N LEU A 145 -15.33 -16.90 8.15
CA LEU A 145 -15.42 -16.70 6.71
C LEU A 145 -16.63 -15.83 6.32
N VAL A 146 -17.80 -16.13 6.86
CA VAL A 146 -19.02 -15.34 6.59
C VAL A 146 -18.84 -13.90 7.09
N ALA A 147 -18.27 -13.69 8.28
CA ALA A 147 -17.98 -12.36 8.81
C ALA A 147 -17.06 -11.56 7.87
N MET A 148 -16.00 -12.18 7.36
CA MET A 148 -15.07 -11.59 6.40
C MET A 148 -15.75 -11.23 5.07
N LEU A 149 -16.57 -12.14 4.53
CA LEU A 149 -17.30 -11.91 3.28
C LEU A 149 -18.32 -10.78 3.41
N VAL A 150 -19.04 -10.73 4.54
CA VAL A 150 -19.98 -9.63 4.85
C VAL A 150 -19.23 -8.29 4.95
N ALA A 151 -18.08 -8.26 5.61
CA ALA A 151 -17.26 -7.06 5.73
C ALA A 151 -16.77 -6.55 4.36
N LEU A 152 -16.27 -7.46 3.50
CA LEU A 152 -15.85 -7.13 2.14
C LEU A 152 -17.04 -6.69 1.28
N GLY A 153 -18.21 -7.32 1.43
CA GLY A 153 -19.44 -6.93 0.75
C GLY A 153 -19.91 -5.52 1.14
N LEU A 154 -19.87 -5.18 2.44
CA LEU A 154 -20.18 -3.83 2.93
C LEU A 154 -19.18 -2.80 2.42
N ALA A 155 -17.88 -3.10 2.46
CA ALA A 155 -16.84 -2.22 1.94
C ALA A 155 -17.04 -1.97 0.42
N SER A 156 -17.36 -3.02 -0.33
CA SER A 156 -17.65 -2.92 -1.77
C SER A 156 -18.91 -2.07 -2.04
N GLY A 157 -19.97 -2.29 -1.28
CA GLY A 157 -21.21 -1.51 -1.39
C GLY A 157 -20.96 -0.03 -1.13
N VAL A 158 -20.27 0.31 -0.05
CA VAL A 158 -19.95 1.71 0.29
C VAL A 158 -19.04 2.35 -0.78
N SER A 159 -17.98 1.67 -1.19
CA SER A 159 -17.00 2.22 -2.14
C SER A 159 -17.59 2.42 -3.55
N LEU A 160 -18.42 1.49 -4.02
CA LEU A 160 -18.96 1.56 -5.38
C LEU A 160 -20.20 2.41 -5.50
N LEU A 161 -21.06 2.44 -4.45
CA LEU A 161 -22.37 3.12 -4.49
C LEU A 161 -22.32 4.51 -3.85
N ILE A 162 -21.59 4.68 -2.72
CA ILE A 162 -21.61 5.94 -1.95
C ILE A 162 -20.47 6.85 -2.36
N ILE A 163 -19.26 6.31 -2.55
CA ILE A 163 -18.04 7.08 -2.86
C ILE A 163 -17.43 6.59 -4.20
N PRO A 164 -18.10 6.82 -5.33
CA PRO A 164 -17.60 6.37 -6.62
C PRO A 164 -16.43 7.26 -7.10
N VAL A 165 -15.20 6.97 -6.68
CA VAL A 165 -14.01 7.67 -7.19
C VAL A 165 -13.65 7.13 -8.57
N SER A 166 -13.84 7.97 -9.61
CA SER A 166 -13.44 7.62 -10.98
C SER A 166 -11.91 7.60 -11.10
N SER A 167 -11.35 6.56 -11.71
CA SER A 167 -9.91 6.46 -12.00
C SER A 167 -9.42 7.61 -12.87
N ARG A 168 -10.27 8.10 -13.76
CA ARG A 168 -9.96 9.25 -14.64
C ARG A 168 -9.78 10.55 -13.88
N LEU A 169 -10.66 10.83 -12.90
CA LEU A 169 -10.55 12.04 -12.08
C LEU A 169 -9.24 12.07 -11.30
N VAL A 170 -8.80 10.92 -10.80
CA VAL A 170 -7.52 10.79 -10.11
C VAL A 170 -6.36 11.06 -11.07
N VAL A 171 -6.37 10.45 -12.25
CA VAL A 171 -5.34 10.64 -13.28
C VAL A 171 -5.29 12.12 -13.74
N PHE A 172 -6.43 12.79 -13.94
CA PHE A 172 -6.44 14.23 -14.26
C PHE A 172 -5.84 15.08 -13.15
N LYS A 173 -6.12 14.76 -11.89
CA LYS A 173 -5.51 15.46 -10.75
C LYS A 173 -3.99 15.22 -10.71
N GLU A 174 -3.54 14.02 -11.01
CA GLU A 174 -2.12 13.68 -11.11
C GLU A 174 -1.44 14.40 -12.28
N PHE A 175 -2.09 14.49 -13.46
CA PHE A 175 -1.61 15.30 -14.58
C PHE A 175 -1.46 16.78 -14.21
N THR A 176 -2.47 17.34 -13.56
CA THR A 176 -2.40 18.73 -13.09
C THR A 176 -1.23 18.94 -12.13
N GLY A 177 -1.02 17.99 -11.22
CA GLY A 177 0.13 17.96 -10.31
C GLY A 177 1.46 17.87 -11.05
N ALA A 178 1.56 16.97 -12.05
CA ALA A 178 2.76 16.79 -12.87
C ALA A 178 3.11 18.06 -13.65
N ILE A 179 2.14 18.71 -14.29
CA ILE A 179 2.33 19.97 -15.00
C ILE A 179 2.78 21.08 -14.03
N GLY A 180 2.20 21.14 -12.83
CA GLY A 180 2.60 22.08 -11.79
C GLY A 180 4.04 21.88 -11.33
N LEU A 181 4.46 20.63 -11.13
CA LEU A 181 5.84 20.28 -10.79
C LEU A 181 6.80 20.59 -11.95
N LEU A 182 6.45 20.24 -13.20
CA LEU A 182 7.22 20.60 -14.40
C LEU A 182 7.49 22.10 -14.45
N ARG A 183 6.45 22.92 -14.33
CA ARG A 183 6.58 24.38 -14.32
C ARG A 183 7.52 24.86 -13.21
N LYS A 184 7.43 24.26 -12.03
CA LYS A 184 8.28 24.60 -10.89
C LYS A 184 9.74 24.22 -11.14
N THR A 185 10.00 23.04 -11.70
CA THR A 185 11.34 22.56 -12.04
C THR A 185 11.98 23.45 -13.11
N ILE A 186 11.24 23.80 -14.19
CA ILE A 186 11.73 24.74 -15.22
C ILE A 186 12.09 26.09 -14.60
N SER A 187 11.28 26.61 -13.68
CA SER A 187 11.58 27.89 -13.02
C SER A 187 12.84 27.81 -12.17
N PHE A 188 13.10 26.70 -11.51
CA PHE A 188 14.33 26.48 -10.74
C PHE A 188 15.55 26.31 -11.65
N GLN A 189 15.43 25.54 -12.72
CA GLN A 189 16.50 25.40 -13.72
C GLN A 189 16.86 26.74 -14.33
N LYS A 190 15.86 27.54 -14.73
CA LYS A 190 16.08 28.92 -15.24
C LYS A 190 16.79 29.77 -14.22
N ALA A 191 16.36 29.78 -12.97
CA ALA A 191 17.00 30.57 -11.91
C ALA A 191 18.44 30.09 -11.62
N TYR A 192 18.72 28.81 -11.75
CA TYR A 192 20.06 28.24 -11.60
C TYR A 192 20.97 28.66 -12.77
N LEU A 193 20.50 28.55 -14.03
CA LEU A 193 21.24 28.95 -15.22
C LEU A 193 21.56 30.45 -15.24
N ILE A 194 20.61 31.32 -14.88
CA ILE A 194 20.85 32.77 -14.77
C ILE A 194 21.95 33.08 -13.73
N ARG A 195 22.03 32.32 -12.66
CA ARG A 195 23.07 32.47 -11.65
C ARG A 195 24.44 32.04 -12.16
N ILE A 196 24.52 30.91 -12.87
CA ILE A 196 25.79 30.49 -13.52
C ILE A 196 26.26 31.50 -14.52
N GLU A 197 25.36 32.12 -15.28
CA GLU A 197 25.69 33.17 -16.25
C GLU A 197 26.13 34.45 -15.56
N SER A 198 25.54 34.80 -14.41
CA SER A 198 25.88 36.01 -13.65
C SER A 198 27.16 35.88 -12.82
N ASP A 199 27.48 34.70 -12.35
CA ASP A 199 28.76 34.36 -11.73
C ASP A 199 29.74 34.01 -12.86
N ASP A 200 30.38 35.05 -13.41
CA ASP A 200 31.36 34.99 -14.47
C ASP A 200 32.52 34.05 -14.08
N MET A 201 32.36 32.74 -14.40
CA MET A 201 33.39 31.73 -14.11
C MET A 201 34.74 32.05 -14.77
N PHE A 202 34.75 32.97 -15.76
CA PHE A 202 35.93 33.49 -16.41
C PHE A 202 36.50 34.74 -15.72
N ALA A 203 35.74 35.41 -14.87
CA ALA A 203 36.22 36.61 -14.12
C ALA A 203 37.23 36.21 -13.04
N VAL A 204 37.21 35.00 -12.54
CA VAL A 204 38.19 34.50 -11.56
C VAL A 204 39.55 34.20 -12.22
N ALA A 205 39.57 33.81 -13.49
CA ALA A 205 40.81 33.51 -14.22
C ALA A 205 41.59 34.73 -14.62
N THR A 206 40.96 35.92 -14.72
CA THR A 206 41.60 37.16 -15.18
C THR A 206 42.09 38.05 -14.04
N ARG A 207 41.85 37.72 -12.76
CA ARG A 207 42.27 38.47 -11.58
C ARG A 207 43.53 37.95 -10.89
N THR A 208 44.43 37.30 -11.61
CA THR A 208 45.67 36.78 -11.03
C THR A 208 46.81 37.80 -10.98
N ASP A 209 46.58 39.05 -11.40
CA ASP A 209 47.57 40.11 -11.24
C ASP A 209 46.96 41.37 -10.63
N THR A 210 47.49 41.74 -9.50
CA THR A 210 47.43 42.99 -8.77
C THR A 210 46.48 43.10 -7.58
N SER A 211 47.13 43.06 -6.42
CA SER A 211 46.82 43.57 -5.08
C SER A 211 45.96 42.74 -4.12
N PRO A 212 46.46 42.59 -2.88
CA PRO A 212 45.77 41.83 -1.81
C PRO A 212 44.76 42.79 -1.16
N GLN A 213 43.54 42.86 -1.68
CA GLN A 213 42.42 43.42 -0.93
C GLN A 213 41.61 42.29 -0.27
N GLN A 214 41.66 42.33 1.04
CA GLN A 214 40.93 41.51 1.97
C GLN A 214 39.43 41.44 1.60
N HIS A 215 39.00 40.32 1.01
CA HIS A 215 37.60 39.98 0.95
C HIS A 215 37.19 39.28 2.25
N PRO A 216 36.12 39.71 2.91
CA PRO A 216 35.65 39.04 4.14
C PRO A 216 35.22 37.61 3.82
N PRO A 217 35.70 36.60 4.59
CA PRO A 217 35.47 35.17 4.33
C PRO A 217 34.00 34.72 4.44
N ASN A 218 33.08 35.62 4.71
CA ASN A 218 31.65 35.34 4.89
C ASN A 218 30.84 35.31 3.58
N HIS A 219 31.26 36.00 2.51
CA HIS A 219 30.49 36.04 1.27
C HIS A 219 30.56 34.74 0.48
N GLU A 220 31.72 34.12 0.42
CA GLU A 220 31.97 32.87 -0.29
C GLU A 220 31.24 31.67 0.36
N LYS A 221 31.22 31.61 1.69
CA LYS A 221 30.44 30.63 2.45
C LYS A 221 28.94 30.78 2.28
N ILE A 222 28.43 31.98 2.13
CA ILE A 222 27.00 32.28 1.94
C ILE A 222 26.55 31.92 0.52
N LEU A 223 27.40 32.11 -0.48
CA LEU A 223 27.14 31.73 -1.88
C LEU A 223 27.11 30.22 -2.04
N LEU A 224 28.12 29.49 -1.56
CA LEU A 224 28.18 28.02 -1.57
C LEU A 224 26.99 27.38 -0.86
N THR A 225 26.51 27.97 0.25
CA THR A 225 25.32 27.47 0.95
C THR A 225 24.02 27.74 0.20
N LYS A 226 23.92 28.81 -0.60
CA LYS A 226 22.74 29.11 -1.44
C LYS A 226 22.68 28.23 -2.67
N GLU A 227 23.82 27.93 -3.29
CA GLU A 227 23.95 27.02 -4.43
C GLU A 227 23.61 25.57 -4.00
N ALA A 228 24.15 25.09 -2.88
CA ALA A 228 23.84 23.80 -2.32
C ALA A 228 22.34 23.65 -1.98
N LYS A 229 21.69 24.73 -1.52
CA LYS A 229 20.24 24.74 -1.28
C LYS A 229 19.44 24.68 -2.58
N ALA A 230 19.85 25.40 -3.63
CA ALA A 230 19.17 25.38 -4.92
C ALA A 230 19.28 23.99 -5.60
N ALA A 231 20.48 23.42 -5.59
CA ALA A 231 20.73 22.06 -6.10
C ALA A 231 19.93 21.00 -5.32
N LYS A 232 19.85 21.12 -3.99
CA LYS A 232 19.04 20.23 -3.16
C LYS A 232 17.54 20.33 -3.47
N LEU A 233 17.02 21.57 -3.63
CA LEU A 233 15.62 21.78 -4.02
C LEU A 233 15.32 21.25 -5.41
N LEU A 234 16.23 21.38 -6.35
CA LEU A 234 16.10 20.83 -7.69
C LEU A 234 16.00 19.30 -7.61
N ARG A 235 16.95 18.66 -6.93
CA ARG A 235 16.96 17.21 -6.72
C ARG A 235 15.68 16.70 -6.05
N GLU A 236 15.21 17.34 -4.98
CA GLU A 236 13.96 16.97 -4.31
C GLU A 236 12.73 17.10 -5.23
N THR A 237 12.70 18.13 -6.10
CA THR A 237 11.59 18.28 -7.06
C THR A 237 11.65 17.23 -8.16
N THR A 238 12.84 16.85 -8.63
CA THR A 238 13.01 15.78 -9.63
C THR A 238 12.67 14.39 -9.07
N GLU A 239 13.06 14.10 -7.83
CA GLU A 239 12.66 12.87 -7.14
C GLU A 239 11.12 12.77 -7.00
N LYS A 240 10.46 13.83 -6.56
CA LYS A 240 8.99 13.89 -6.48
C LYS A 240 8.32 13.73 -7.84
N MET A 241 8.93 14.27 -8.87
CA MET A 241 8.43 14.17 -10.24
C MET A 241 8.56 12.74 -10.77
N SER A 242 9.69 12.06 -10.50
CA SER A 242 9.90 10.65 -10.83
C SER A 242 8.87 9.75 -10.12
N GLU A 243 8.62 10.00 -8.84
CA GLU A 243 7.61 9.27 -8.07
C GLU A 243 6.20 9.48 -8.66
N LEU A 244 5.85 10.73 -9.01
CA LEU A 244 4.55 11.06 -9.60
C LEU A 244 4.40 10.45 -10.99
N ALA A 245 5.45 10.46 -11.83
CA ALA A 245 5.44 9.82 -13.14
C ALA A 245 5.24 8.30 -13.04
N GLY A 246 5.86 7.65 -12.06
CA GLY A 246 5.64 6.23 -11.75
C GLY A 246 4.20 5.93 -11.34
N LYS A 247 3.61 6.75 -10.47
CA LYS A 247 2.20 6.64 -10.07
C LYS A 247 1.26 6.84 -11.26
N LEU A 248 1.49 7.89 -12.03
CA LEU A 248 0.70 8.21 -13.22
C LEU A 248 0.72 7.06 -14.24
N HIS A 249 1.89 6.45 -14.48
CA HIS A 249 2.01 5.29 -15.36
C HIS A 249 1.18 4.09 -14.86
N ALA A 250 1.24 3.80 -13.57
CA ALA A 250 0.48 2.72 -12.94
C ALA A 250 -1.03 2.97 -13.02
N ASP A 251 -1.49 4.21 -12.76
CA ASP A 251 -2.90 4.58 -12.74
C ASP A 251 -3.51 4.72 -14.13
N MET A 252 -2.69 5.04 -15.13
CA MET A 252 -3.09 5.10 -16.53
C MET A 252 -3.67 3.78 -17.03
N THR A 253 -3.10 2.66 -16.61
CA THR A 253 -3.56 1.31 -17.00
C THR A 253 -5.00 1.06 -16.56
N PHE A 254 -5.39 1.56 -15.40
CA PHE A 254 -6.75 1.44 -14.87
C PHE A 254 -7.68 2.50 -15.47
N ALA A 255 -7.19 3.73 -15.71
CA ALA A 255 -7.97 4.81 -16.30
C ALA A 255 -8.39 4.51 -17.75
N LYS A 256 -7.56 3.82 -18.51
CA LYS A 256 -7.89 3.36 -19.88
C LYS A 256 -9.03 2.33 -19.92
N ARG A 257 -9.21 1.56 -18.84
CA ARG A 257 -10.26 0.53 -18.72
C ARG A 257 -11.53 1.04 -18.03
N ASP A 258 -11.50 2.24 -17.48
CA ASP A 258 -12.64 2.84 -16.79
C ASP A 258 -13.66 3.35 -17.81
N ILE A 259 -14.96 3.26 -17.46
CA ILE A 259 -16.06 3.68 -18.34
C ILE A 259 -15.92 5.18 -18.65
N ALA A 260 -15.88 5.51 -19.94
CA ALA A 260 -15.75 6.87 -20.42
C ALA A 260 -17.07 7.64 -20.27
N TRP A 261 -17.19 8.44 -19.22
CA TRP A 261 -18.21 9.46 -19.12
C TRP A 261 -17.55 10.82 -19.41
N GLY A 262 -17.60 11.29 -20.66
CA GLY A 262 -17.01 12.57 -21.06
C GLY A 262 -16.43 12.57 -22.47
N LYS A 263 -15.90 13.74 -22.89
CA LYS A 263 -15.38 13.98 -24.25
C LYS A 263 -14.01 13.36 -24.56
N LEU A 264 -13.25 12.92 -23.52
CA LEU A 264 -11.92 12.36 -23.67
C LEU A 264 -11.99 10.82 -23.68
N ASP A 265 -11.47 10.21 -24.74
CA ASP A 265 -11.40 8.76 -24.89
C ASP A 265 -10.12 8.18 -24.24
N ALA A 266 -10.03 6.84 -24.15
CA ALA A 266 -8.86 6.15 -23.65
C ALA A 266 -7.60 6.40 -24.50
N LYS A 267 -7.80 6.68 -25.79
CA LYS A 267 -6.74 7.04 -26.74
C LYS A 267 -6.17 8.42 -26.47
N ASP A 268 -7.05 9.42 -26.27
CA ASP A 268 -6.66 10.80 -25.96
C ASP A 268 -5.87 10.86 -24.66
N LEU A 269 -6.28 10.07 -23.66
CA LEU A 269 -5.57 9.95 -22.40
C LEU A 269 -4.17 9.36 -22.57
N GLY A 270 -4.02 8.39 -23.50
CA GLY A 270 -2.73 7.81 -23.87
C GLY A 270 -1.81 8.80 -24.58
N GLU A 271 -2.35 9.61 -25.48
CA GLU A 271 -1.62 10.67 -26.20
C GLU A 271 -1.14 11.76 -25.21
N LEU A 272 -2.01 12.19 -24.30
CA LEU A 272 -1.67 13.17 -23.25
C LEU A 272 -0.51 12.65 -22.37
N PHE A 273 -0.55 11.39 -22.00
CA PHE A 273 0.52 10.77 -21.22
C PHE A 273 1.84 10.75 -21.98
N THR A 274 1.80 10.41 -23.28
CA THR A 274 3.00 10.41 -24.13
C THR A 274 3.61 11.80 -24.23
N LEU A 275 2.80 12.84 -24.44
CA LEU A 275 3.26 14.23 -24.46
C LEU A 275 3.93 14.65 -23.16
N VAL A 276 3.33 14.33 -22.02
CA VAL A 276 3.93 14.64 -20.69
C VAL A 276 5.25 13.89 -20.49
N ARG A 277 5.30 12.62 -20.90
CA ARG A 277 6.52 11.80 -20.83
C ARG A 277 7.64 12.36 -21.72
N ASP A 278 7.32 12.78 -22.93
CA ASP A 278 8.28 13.30 -23.89
C ASP A 278 8.90 14.63 -23.46
N VAL A 279 8.19 15.41 -22.65
CA VAL A 279 8.74 16.61 -21.97
C VAL A 279 9.52 16.22 -20.72
N TYR A 280 9.07 15.23 -19.97
CA TYR A 280 9.67 14.82 -18.70
C TYR A 280 11.05 14.15 -18.89
N ILE A 281 11.20 13.26 -19.89
CA ILE A 281 12.45 12.51 -20.11
C ILE A 281 13.64 13.43 -20.35
N PRO A 282 13.62 14.39 -21.30
CA PRO A 282 14.76 15.27 -21.53
C PRO A 282 15.06 16.15 -20.31
N MET A 283 14.04 16.52 -19.55
CA MET A 283 14.20 17.31 -18.35
C MET A 283 14.96 16.58 -17.24
N CYS A 284 14.71 15.29 -17.05
CA CYS A 284 15.48 14.44 -16.12
C CYS A 284 16.93 14.24 -16.58
N VAL A 285 17.17 14.13 -17.88
CA VAL A 285 18.53 13.99 -18.45
C VAL A 285 19.34 15.26 -18.19
N ILE A 286 18.76 16.43 -18.39
CA ILE A 286 19.40 17.73 -18.12
C ILE A 286 19.77 17.81 -16.63
N ASP A 287 18.86 17.44 -15.73
CA ASP A 287 19.08 17.49 -14.28
C ASP A 287 20.22 16.55 -13.83
N GLN A 288 20.29 15.36 -14.36
CA GLN A 288 21.39 14.42 -14.10
C GLN A 288 22.76 14.96 -14.56
N SER A 289 22.78 15.69 -15.67
CA SER A 289 24.02 16.33 -16.19
C SER A 289 24.53 17.44 -15.28
N PHE A 290 23.64 18.12 -14.56
CA PHE A 290 24.02 19.18 -13.60
C PHE A 290 24.37 18.63 -12.20
N CYS A 291 23.99 17.39 -11.88
CA CYS A 291 24.24 16.77 -10.58
C CYS A 291 25.54 15.94 -10.51
N ILE A 292 26.34 15.89 -11.57
CA ILE A 292 27.67 15.26 -11.52
C ILE A 292 28.63 16.27 -10.84
N PRO A 293 29.10 15.99 -9.60
CA PRO A 293 30.14 16.81 -9.01
C PRO A 293 31.44 16.61 -9.81
N PHE A 294 32.00 17.69 -10.33
CA PHE A 294 33.40 17.72 -10.76
C PHE A 294 34.34 17.52 -9.58
#